data_09b3062cfef035e2fdab05dcdacfa1bc
#
_entry.id   09b3062cfef035e2fdab05dcdacfa1bc
#
_cell.length_a   1.000
_cell.length_b   1.000
_cell.length_c   1.000
_cell.angle_alpha   90.00
_cell.angle_beta   90.00
_cell.angle_gamma   90.00
#
_symmetry.space_group_name_H-M   'P 1'
#
loop_
_entity.id
_entity.type
_entity.pdbx_description
1 polymer ?
#
loop_
_entity_poly.entity_id
_entity_poly.type
_entity_poly.pdbx_seq_one_letter_code
_entity_poly.pdbx_strand_id
1 'polypeptide(L)'
;ANRAFSGRAVPGSVSSSSVRPPSRWRLRRGMPAVMAAVLVIPLLALGPTALMTVRGLGSPNRSAVVHWPDVFAAMGSTLSYAGWAALFATILAFPVSWWVSRRPSFTSHLTERSIWVAHAVPNAILALALVFMATRLLPGMYKTAALLVLAYVILYLPLAVSNQRVGMAAALVKYDDVAASLGSGSWRRFFRVSLPLALPGVVTGALLVGLDASKELTTTLMLLPYNSKTLATGLWSTTNGESLDFTAAAPYTLMLVILGSIPVFLIVRRTLRYVR
;
A
#
# COMPACT_ATOMS: atom_id res chain seq x y z
N ALA A 1 -41.27 26.83 27.29
CA ALA A 1 -41.15 25.56 26.53
C ALA A 1 -40.26 25.76 25.30
N ASN A 2 -38.97 26.03 25.51
CA ASN A 2 -38.00 26.18 24.39
C ASN A 2 -36.60 25.79 24.88
N ARG A 3 -36.42 24.50 25.25
CA ARG A 3 -35.11 23.94 25.59
C ARG A 3 -35.03 22.50 25.08
N ALA A 4 -35.00 22.29 23.77
CA ALA A 4 -34.73 20.97 23.20
C ALA A 4 -34.19 21.03 21.77
N PHE A 5 -33.26 21.93 21.48
CA PHE A 5 -32.42 21.84 20.27
C PHE A 5 -31.00 22.34 20.59
N SER A 6 -30.37 21.74 21.58
CA SER A 6 -28.92 21.78 21.66
C SER A 6 -28.40 20.75 20.65
N GLY A 7 -28.13 21.22 19.45
CA GLY A 7 -27.65 20.42 18.35
C GLY A 7 -26.40 19.63 18.74
N ARG A 8 -26.48 18.32 18.55
CA ARG A 8 -25.28 17.49 18.44
C ARG A 8 -24.39 18.11 17.35
N ALA A 9 -23.30 18.72 17.78
CA ALA A 9 -22.26 19.18 16.86
C ALA A 9 -21.87 17.99 15.99
N VAL A 10 -22.11 18.08 14.70
CA VAL A 10 -21.64 17.10 13.72
C VAL A 10 -20.13 17.20 13.73
N PRO A 11 -19.36 16.14 14.10
CA PRO A 11 -17.92 16.18 14.02
C PRO A 11 -17.54 16.28 12.54
N GLY A 12 -17.11 17.46 12.10
CA GLY A 12 -16.69 17.66 10.70
C GLY A 12 -17.04 19.00 10.07
N SER A 13 -17.92 19.80 10.69
CA SER A 13 -18.11 21.20 10.25
C SER A 13 -17.09 22.11 10.93
N VAL A 14 -15.84 21.99 10.52
CA VAL A 14 -14.83 23.01 10.85
C VAL A 14 -15.21 24.24 10.02
N SER A 15 -15.86 25.22 10.64
CA SER A 15 -16.03 26.53 10.02
C SER A 15 -14.64 27.08 9.75
N SER A 16 -14.37 27.50 8.53
CA SER A 16 -13.07 28.01 8.07
C SER A 16 -12.56 29.23 8.88
N SER A 17 -13.41 29.80 9.74
CA SER A 17 -13.11 30.97 10.58
C SER A 17 -12.47 30.64 11.93
N SER A 18 -12.40 29.36 12.37
CA SER A 18 -11.88 28.99 13.69
C SER A 18 -10.56 28.20 13.68
N VAL A 19 -9.99 27.97 12.52
CA VAL A 19 -8.67 27.34 12.44
C VAL A 19 -7.62 28.39 12.81
N ARG A 20 -7.21 28.42 14.09
CA ARG A 20 -5.98 29.13 14.47
C ARG A 20 -4.86 28.61 13.57
N PRO A 21 -4.13 29.48 12.86
CA PRO A 21 -2.99 29.02 12.09
C PRO A 21 -2.06 28.27 13.04
N PRO A 22 -1.57 27.07 12.66
CA PRO A 22 -0.68 26.31 13.52
C PRO A 22 0.47 27.22 13.92
N SER A 23 0.76 27.31 15.23
CA SER A 23 1.89 28.08 15.73
C SER A 23 3.15 27.56 15.05
N ARG A 24 3.65 28.32 14.07
CA ARG A 24 4.88 27.96 13.37
C ARG A 24 6.04 28.21 14.31
N TRP A 25 6.49 27.17 14.99
CA TRP A 25 7.73 27.20 15.74
C TRP A 25 8.86 27.48 14.74
N ARG A 26 9.39 28.71 14.77
CA ARG A 26 10.54 29.05 13.92
C ARG A 26 11.81 28.48 14.56
N LEU A 27 12.09 27.24 14.28
CA LEU A 27 13.34 26.54 14.67
C LEU A 27 14.55 27.07 13.88
N ARG A 28 14.77 28.38 13.91
CA ARG A 28 15.75 29.05 13.04
C ARG A 28 17.20 28.57 13.26
N ARG A 29 17.59 28.22 14.49
CA ARG A 29 18.93 27.70 14.85
C ARG A 29 18.96 26.17 15.06
N GLY A 30 17.86 25.54 15.40
CA GLY A 30 17.73 24.11 15.61
C GLY A 30 17.35 23.31 14.36
N MET A 31 17.01 23.95 13.25
CA MET A 31 16.55 23.29 12.03
C MET A 31 17.57 22.29 11.45
N PRO A 32 18.88 22.61 11.34
CA PRO A 32 19.85 21.64 10.84
C PRO A 32 20.01 20.42 11.75
N ALA A 33 19.93 20.59 13.06
CA ALA A 33 19.99 19.48 14.02
C ALA A 33 18.79 18.56 13.91
N VAL A 34 17.57 19.12 13.77
CA VAL A 34 16.35 18.33 13.55
C VAL A 34 16.40 17.63 12.18
N MET A 35 16.82 18.32 11.13
CA MET A 35 17.01 17.70 9.81
C MET A 35 18.04 16.59 9.84
N ALA A 36 19.17 16.79 10.52
CA ALA A 36 20.19 15.76 10.70
C ALA A 36 19.60 14.55 11.45
N ALA A 37 18.88 14.77 12.56
CA ALA A 37 18.25 13.70 13.33
C ALA A 37 17.22 12.89 12.48
N VAL A 38 16.41 13.60 11.68
CA VAL A 38 15.44 12.95 10.78
C VAL A 38 16.13 12.17 9.67
N LEU A 39 17.27 12.64 9.16
CA LEU A 39 18.03 11.98 8.10
C LEU A 39 18.85 10.79 8.61
N VAL A 40 19.23 10.77 9.89
CA VAL A 40 20.01 9.66 10.48
C VAL A 40 19.27 8.33 10.33
N ILE A 41 17.96 8.29 10.60
CA ILE A 41 17.17 7.04 10.51
C ILE A 41 17.19 6.44 9.11
N PRO A 42 16.81 7.16 8.04
CA PRO A 42 16.89 6.61 6.67
C PRO A 42 18.35 6.33 6.23
N LEU A 43 19.33 7.10 6.67
CA LEU A 43 20.73 6.83 6.36
C LEU A 43 21.23 5.53 7.03
N LEU A 44 20.84 5.27 8.28
CA LEU A 44 21.16 4.03 8.97
C LEU A 44 20.45 2.82 8.36
N ALA A 45 19.26 3.01 7.82
CA ALA A 45 18.51 1.94 7.16
C ALA A 45 19.01 1.66 5.73
N LEU A 46 19.25 2.71 4.94
CA LEU A 46 19.62 2.59 3.52
C LEU A 46 21.13 2.50 3.33
N GLY A 47 21.94 3.10 4.22
CA GLY A 47 23.40 3.14 4.09
C GLY A 47 24.02 1.74 4.05
N PRO A 48 23.82 0.87 5.04
CA PRO A 48 24.32 -0.50 5.01
C PRO A 48 23.82 -1.29 3.80
N THR A 49 22.54 -1.13 3.44
CA THR A 49 21.94 -1.80 2.28
C THR A 49 22.60 -1.35 0.98
N ALA A 50 22.78 -0.05 0.79
CA ALA A 50 23.47 0.52 -0.37
C ALA A 50 24.94 0.07 -0.41
N LEU A 51 25.64 0.10 0.72
CA LEU A 51 27.05 -0.31 0.82
C LEU A 51 27.22 -1.80 0.45
N MET A 52 26.35 -2.68 0.97
CA MET A 52 26.38 -4.11 0.65
C MET A 52 26.04 -4.36 -0.83
N THR A 53 25.08 -3.63 -1.38
CA THR A 53 24.74 -3.72 -2.80
C THR A 53 25.89 -3.29 -3.69
N VAL A 54 26.53 -2.16 -3.40
CA VAL A 54 27.68 -1.66 -4.16
C VAL A 54 28.88 -2.62 -4.05
N ARG A 55 29.19 -3.10 -2.85
CA ARG A 55 30.26 -4.08 -2.64
C ARG A 55 29.95 -5.41 -3.35
N GLY A 56 28.73 -5.91 -3.28
CA GLY A 56 28.30 -7.14 -3.94
C GLY A 56 28.42 -7.03 -5.46
N LEU A 57 27.97 -5.91 -6.05
CA LEU A 57 28.09 -5.69 -7.50
C LEU A 57 29.53 -5.45 -7.97
N GLY A 58 30.38 -4.86 -7.13
CA GLY A 58 31.79 -4.57 -7.43
C GLY A 58 32.76 -5.66 -7.01
N SER A 59 32.32 -6.75 -6.39
CA SER A 59 33.18 -7.80 -5.89
C SER A 59 33.82 -8.60 -7.04
N PRO A 60 35.16 -8.75 -7.07
CA PRO A 60 35.82 -9.55 -8.08
C PRO A 60 35.66 -11.07 -7.84
N ASN A 61 34.99 -11.47 -6.77
CA ASN A 61 34.83 -12.88 -6.44
C ASN A 61 33.83 -13.53 -7.41
N ARG A 62 34.34 -14.08 -8.51
CA ARG A 62 33.60 -14.69 -9.63
C ARG A 62 32.90 -16.03 -9.31
N SER A 63 32.95 -16.49 -8.07
CA SER A 63 32.29 -17.74 -7.68
C SER A 63 30.75 -17.65 -7.70
N ALA A 64 30.19 -16.47 -7.58
CA ALA A 64 28.74 -16.25 -7.76
C ALA A 64 28.48 -15.48 -9.05
N VAL A 65 28.26 -16.23 -10.12
CA VAL A 65 27.79 -15.65 -11.39
C VAL A 65 26.38 -15.12 -11.18
N VAL A 66 26.23 -13.79 -11.21
CA VAL A 66 24.91 -13.16 -11.17
C VAL A 66 24.16 -13.50 -12.45
N HIS A 67 23.15 -14.33 -12.34
CA HIS A 67 22.26 -14.66 -13.46
C HIS A 67 21.17 -13.57 -13.59
N TRP A 68 21.48 -12.50 -14.31
CA TRP A 68 20.55 -11.41 -14.60
C TRP A 68 19.19 -11.86 -15.16
N PRO A 69 19.11 -12.87 -16.06
CA PRO A 69 17.83 -13.40 -16.51
C PRO A 69 16.91 -13.84 -15.37
N ASP A 70 17.46 -14.50 -14.34
CA ASP A 70 16.69 -14.96 -13.17
C ASP A 70 16.18 -13.78 -12.35
N VAL A 71 16.97 -12.70 -12.19
CA VAL A 71 16.60 -11.50 -11.49
C VAL A 71 15.47 -10.77 -12.23
N PHE A 72 15.55 -10.65 -13.56
CA PHE A 72 14.49 -10.04 -14.36
C PHE A 72 13.22 -10.92 -14.39
N ALA A 73 13.33 -12.23 -14.42
CA ALA A 73 12.20 -13.14 -14.28
C ALA A 73 11.51 -12.98 -12.93
N ALA A 74 12.30 -12.90 -11.83
CA ALA A 74 11.80 -12.63 -10.49
C ALA A 74 11.12 -11.25 -10.37
N MET A 75 11.66 -10.23 -11.04
CA MET A 75 11.05 -8.91 -11.12
C MET A 75 9.70 -8.97 -11.85
N GLY A 76 9.63 -9.66 -12.98
CA GLY A 76 8.40 -9.85 -13.75
C GLY A 76 7.31 -10.55 -12.93
N SER A 77 7.68 -11.63 -12.20
CA SER A 77 6.77 -12.31 -11.28
C SER A 77 6.29 -11.42 -10.15
N THR A 78 7.21 -10.65 -9.53
CA THR A 78 6.88 -9.70 -8.46
C THR A 78 5.89 -8.65 -8.93
N LEU A 79 6.15 -8.02 -10.08
CA LEU A 79 5.27 -7.01 -10.67
C LEU A 79 3.91 -7.59 -11.05
N SER A 80 3.88 -8.81 -11.58
CA SER A 80 2.65 -9.50 -11.95
C SER A 80 1.78 -9.76 -10.72
N TYR A 81 2.31 -10.43 -9.69
CA TYR A 81 1.53 -10.75 -8.49
C TYR A 81 1.11 -9.49 -7.71
N ALA A 82 2.02 -8.53 -7.54
CA ALA A 82 1.71 -7.27 -6.88
C ALA A 82 0.71 -6.42 -7.68
N GLY A 83 0.83 -6.42 -9.01
CA GLY A 83 -0.09 -5.71 -9.91
C GLY A 83 -1.51 -6.28 -9.85
N TRP A 84 -1.66 -7.60 -9.95
CA TRP A 84 -2.96 -8.25 -9.80
C TRP A 84 -3.55 -8.05 -8.40
N ALA A 85 -2.74 -8.14 -7.35
CA ALA A 85 -3.19 -7.86 -5.99
C ALA A 85 -3.67 -6.42 -5.83
N ALA A 86 -2.92 -5.44 -6.34
CA ALA A 86 -3.30 -4.04 -6.33
C ALA A 86 -4.60 -3.79 -7.09
N LEU A 87 -4.76 -4.40 -8.25
CA LEU A 87 -5.97 -4.29 -9.06
C LEU A 87 -7.19 -4.84 -8.33
N PHE A 88 -7.13 -6.11 -7.88
CA PHE A 88 -8.27 -6.75 -7.21
C PHE A 88 -8.59 -6.10 -5.85
N ALA A 89 -7.58 -5.77 -5.05
CA ALA A 89 -7.78 -5.07 -3.78
C ALA A 89 -8.44 -3.70 -4.02
N THR A 90 -8.02 -2.97 -5.06
CA THR A 90 -8.61 -1.67 -5.42
C THR A 90 -10.06 -1.80 -5.85
N ILE A 91 -10.38 -2.78 -6.69
CA ILE A 91 -11.76 -3.05 -7.15
C ILE A 91 -12.66 -3.44 -5.98
N LEU A 92 -12.20 -4.36 -5.11
CA LEU A 92 -12.97 -4.82 -3.95
C LEU A 92 -13.11 -3.75 -2.85
N ALA A 93 -12.09 -2.93 -2.66
CA ALA A 93 -12.13 -1.82 -1.70
C ALA A 93 -13.10 -0.71 -2.12
N PHE A 94 -13.31 -0.52 -3.43
CA PHE A 94 -14.06 0.62 -3.94
C PHE A 94 -15.52 0.66 -3.44
N PRO A 95 -16.36 -0.40 -3.56
CA PRO A 95 -17.72 -0.38 -3.06
C PRO A 95 -17.79 -0.19 -1.54
N VAL A 96 -16.86 -0.80 -0.80
CA VAL A 96 -16.80 -0.65 0.66
C VAL A 96 -16.49 0.80 1.04
N SER A 97 -15.45 1.38 0.44
CA SER A 97 -15.03 2.75 0.69
C SER A 97 -16.11 3.76 0.31
N TRP A 98 -16.79 3.52 -0.80
CA TRP A 98 -17.91 4.32 -1.25
C TRP A 98 -19.08 4.28 -0.26
N TRP A 99 -19.50 3.10 0.15
CA TRP A 99 -20.60 2.91 1.09
C TRP A 99 -20.29 3.56 2.45
N VAL A 100 -19.12 3.29 3.02
CA VAL A 100 -18.70 3.82 4.32
C VAL A 100 -18.62 5.36 4.29
N SER A 101 -18.15 5.94 3.17
CA SER A 101 -18.01 7.40 3.05
C SER A 101 -19.33 8.14 2.85
N ARG A 102 -20.33 7.48 2.24
CA ARG A 102 -21.61 8.11 1.89
C ARG A 102 -22.72 7.88 2.90
N ARG A 103 -22.68 6.75 3.61
CA ARG A 103 -23.72 6.36 4.58
C ARG A 103 -23.04 5.92 5.88
N PRO A 104 -22.60 6.87 6.72
CA PRO A 104 -22.07 6.54 8.03
C PRO A 104 -23.18 5.91 8.87
N SER A 105 -23.07 4.62 9.16
CA SER A 105 -24.02 3.83 9.91
C SER A 105 -23.27 2.86 10.82
N PHE A 106 -23.94 2.25 11.79
CA PHE A 106 -23.34 1.22 12.61
C PHE A 106 -22.76 0.07 11.77
N THR A 107 -23.50 -0.36 10.75
CA THR A 107 -23.06 -1.43 9.84
C THR A 107 -21.81 -1.03 9.03
N SER A 108 -21.73 0.21 8.54
CA SER A 108 -20.56 0.68 7.81
C SER A 108 -19.31 0.74 8.71
N HIS A 109 -19.44 1.18 9.95
CA HIS A 109 -18.37 1.16 10.92
C HIS A 109 -17.95 -0.27 11.33
N LEU A 110 -18.91 -1.18 11.45
CA LEU A 110 -18.62 -2.57 11.73
C LEU A 110 -17.84 -3.23 10.59
N THR A 111 -18.27 -3.02 9.35
CA THR A 111 -17.56 -3.54 8.15
C THR A 111 -16.12 -3.02 8.10
N GLU A 112 -15.92 -1.72 8.33
CA GLU A 112 -14.58 -1.14 8.38
C GLU A 112 -13.71 -1.77 9.48
N ARG A 113 -14.25 -1.91 10.68
CA ARG A 113 -13.53 -2.54 11.80
C ARG A 113 -13.17 -4.00 11.50
N SER A 114 -14.09 -4.76 10.90
CA SER A 114 -13.84 -6.15 10.51
C SER A 114 -12.68 -6.28 9.52
N ILE A 115 -12.57 -5.36 8.55
CA ILE A 115 -11.47 -5.33 7.60
C ILE A 115 -10.13 -5.06 8.33
N TRP A 116 -10.11 -4.15 9.31
CA TRP A 116 -8.91 -3.88 10.11
C TRP A 116 -8.52 -5.03 11.03
N VAL A 117 -9.50 -5.77 11.56
CA VAL A 117 -9.22 -6.99 12.36
C VAL A 117 -8.50 -8.03 11.50
N ALA A 118 -8.90 -8.21 10.24
CA ALA A 118 -8.20 -9.10 9.31
C ALA A 118 -6.72 -8.69 9.11
N HIS A 119 -6.43 -7.40 9.09
CA HIS A 119 -5.05 -6.88 8.97
C HIS A 119 -4.22 -7.05 10.25
N ALA A 120 -4.86 -7.22 11.40
CA ALA A 120 -4.16 -7.46 12.66
C ALA A 120 -3.65 -8.91 12.79
N VAL A 121 -4.11 -9.81 11.94
CA VAL A 121 -3.63 -11.20 11.91
C VAL A 121 -2.21 -11.24 11.33
N PRO A 122 -1.24 -11.89 11.99
CA PRO A 122 0.10 -12.05 11.42
C PRO A 122 0.06 -12.74 10.05
N ASN A 123 0.83 -12.22 9.09
CA ASN A 123 0.87 -12.72 7.71
C ASN A 123 1.12 -14.23 7.62
N ALA A 124 1.98 -14.77 8.49
CA ALA A 124 2.27 -16.19 8.56
C ALA A 124 1.04 -17.04 8.93
N ILE A 125 0.21 -16.56 9.86
CA ILE A 125 -1.01 -17.26 10.30
C ILE A 125 -2.04 -17.28 9.16
N LEU A 126 -2.22 -16.14 8.49
CA LEU A 126 -3.11 -16.08 7.32
C LEU A 126 -2.63 -17.02 6.21
N ALA A 127 -1.32 -16.99 5.91
CA ALA A 127 -0.74 -17.86 4.89
C ALA A 127 -0.94 -19.34 5.24
N LEU A 128 -0.70 -19.74 6.50
CA LEU A 128 -0.91 -21.10 6.96
C LEU A 128 -2.39 -21.53 6.87
N ALA A 129 -3.31 -20.65 7.24
CA ALA A 129 -4.75 -20.91 7.10
C ALA A 129 -5.14 -21.14 5.63
N LEU A 130 -4.59 -20.34 4.71
CA LEU A 130 -4.82 -20.49 3.28
C LEU A 130 -4.18 -21.78 2.71
N VAL A 131 -3.00 -22.15 3.19
CA VAL A 131 -2.39 -23.46 2.87
C VAL A 131 -3.31 -24.60 3.32
N PHE A 132 -3.78 -24.55 4.57
CA PHE A 132 -4.70 -25.56 5.10
C PHE A 132 -6.00 -25.63 4.28
N MET A 133 -6.61 -24.47 4.01
CA MET A 133 -7.81 -24.38 3.19
C MET A 133 -7.58 -24.98 1.78
N ALA A 134 -6.50 -24.59 1.12
CA ALA A 134 -6.20 -25.06 -0.22
C ALA A 134 -5.92 -26.57 -0.25
N THR A 135 -5.14 -27.10 0.70
CA THR A 135 -4.79 -28.54 0.70
C THR A 135 -5.97 -29.43 1.07
N ARG A 136 -6.92 -28.96 1.88
CA ARG A 136 -8.05 -29.75 2.37
C ARG A 136 -9.33 -29.57 1.58
N LEU A 137 -9.64 -28.33 1.18
CA LEU A 137 -10.92 -27.99 0.55
C LEU A 137 -10.80 -27.77 -0.96
N LEU A 138 -9.66 -27.24 -1.44
CA LEU A 138 -9.45 -26.84 -2.84
C LEU A 138 -8.05 -27.24 -3.31
N PRO A 139 -7.73 -28.55 -3.40
CA PRO A 139 -6.36 -29.03 -3.70
C PRO A 139 -5.77 -28.44 -5.00
N GLY A 140 -6.61 -28.16 -6.00
CA GLY A 140 -6.19 -27.55 -7.26
C GLY A 140 -5.75 -26.10 -7.16
N MET A 141 -6.01 -25.40 -6.05
CA MET A 141 -5.56 -24.02 -5.84
C MET A 141 -4.20 -23.92 -5.12
N TYR A 142 -3.76 -25.00 -4.47
CA TYR A 142 -2.49 -24.98 -3.74
C TYR A 142 -1.32 -24.66 -4.68
N LYS A 143 -0.45 -23.74 -4.24
CA LYS A 143 0.71 -23.28 -5.03
C LYS A 143 0.36 -22.71 -6.41
N THR A 144 -0.79 -22.04 -6.53
CA THR A 144 -1.17 -21.29 -7.72
C THR A 144 -0.99 -19.80 -7.55
N ALA A 145 -0.82 -19.07 -8.65
CA ALA A 145 -0.79 -17.61 -8.67
C ALA A 145 -2.07 -16.99 -8.11
N ALA A 146 -3.22 -17.62 -8.36
CA ALA A 146 -4.52 -17.16 -7.89
C ALA A 146 -4.61 -17.17 -6.36
N LEU A 147 -4.11 -18.23 -5.69
CA LEU A 147 -4.10 -18.30 -4.23
C LEU A 147 -3.16 -17.27 -3.61
N LEU A 148 -1.99 -17.03 -4.19
CA LEU A 148 -1.03 -16.02 -3.74
C LEU A 148 -1.62 -14.61 -3.88
N VAL A 149 -2.22 -14.31 -5.03
CA VAL A 149 -2.88 -13.01 -5.27
C VAL A 149 -4.05 -12.82 -4.30
N LEU A 150 -4.87 -13.87 -4.07
CA LEU A 150 -5.96 -13.82 -3.08
C LEU A 150 -5.43 -13.49 -1.68
N ALA A 151 -4.33 -14.12 -1.26
CA ALA A 151 -3.69 -13.83 0.01
C ALA A 151 -3.27 -12.35 0.14
N TYR A 152 -2.62 -11.82 -0.90
CA TYR A 152 -2.23 -10.42 -0.93
C TYR A 152 -3.44 -9.47 -0.90
N VAL A 153 -4.51 -9.82 -1.62
CA VAL A 153 -5.76 -9.03 -1.58
C VAL A 153 -6.31 -8.99 -0.17
N ILE A 154 -6.40 -10.11 0.53
CA ILE A 154 -6.91 -10.18 1.91
C ILE A 154 -6.03 -9.33 2.84
N LEU A 155 -4.70 -9.46 2.75
CA LEU A 155 -3.75 -8.73 3.58
C LEU A 155 -3.82 -7.21 3.39
N TYR A 156 -3.93 -6.76 2.14
CA TYR A 156 -3.78 -5.35 1.80
C TYR A 156 -5.10 -4.64 1.47
N LEU A 157 -6.24 -5.34 1.54
CA LEU A 157 -7.58 -4.73 1.39
C LEU A 157 -7.79 -3.54 2.34
N PRO A 158 -7.41 -3.60 3.65
CA PRO A 158 -7.57 -2.48 4.58
C PRO A 158 -6.82 -1.24 4.13
N LEU A 159 -5.62 -1.42 3.58
CA LEU A 159 -4.78 -0.34 3.06
C LEU A 159 -5.45 0.35 1.86
N ALA A 160 -6.02 -0.44 0.94
CA ALA A 160 -6.78 0.08 -0.19
C ALA A 160 -8.03 0.87 0.28
N VAL A 161 -8.81 0.29 1.20
CA VAL A 161 -10.03 0.93 1.76
C VAL A 161 -9.69 2.27 2.42
N SER A 162 -8.65 2.32 3.26
CA SER A 162 -8.26 3.54 3.97
C SER A 162 -7.90 4.68 3.02
N ASN A 163 -7.05 4.39 2.03
CA ASN A 163 -6.60 5.41 1.08
C ASN A 163 -7.73 5.89 0.16
N GLN A 164 -8.60 4.98 -0.26
CA GLN A 164 -9.76 5.34 -1.05
C GLN A 164 -10.74 6.22 -0.26
N ARG A 165 -10.94 5.93 1.03
CA ARG A 165 -11.79 6.76 1.90
C ARG A 165 -11.27 8.19 2.03
N VAL A 166 -9.95 8.36 2.18
CA VAL A 166 -9.33 9.69 2.21
C VAL A 166 -9.63 10.43 0.89
N GLY A 167 -9.48 9.75 -0.25
CA GLY A 167 -9.84 10.33 -1.55
C GLY A 167 -11.33 10.68 -1.67
N MET A 168 -12.20 9.79 -1.17
CA MET A 168 -13.64 10.02 -1.21
C MET A 168 -14.11 11.11 -0.24
N ALA A 169 -13.42 11.32 0.87
CA ALA A 169 -13.69 12.44 1.78
C ALA A 169 -13.39 13.79 1.12
N ALA A 170 -12.42 13.85 0.20
CA ALA A 170 -12.16 15.04 -0.61
C ALA A 170 -13.28 15.30 -1.64
N ALA A 171 -13.96 14.25 -2.11
CA ALA A 171 -15.16 14.32 -2.94
C ALA A 171 -16.40 14.58 -2.06
N LEU A 172 -16.48 15.79 -1.48
CA LEU A 172 -17.54 16.17 -0.54
C LEU A 172 -18.92 15.88 -1.11
N VAL A 173 -19.82 15.37 -0.27
CA VAL A 173 -21.25 15.15 -0.58
C VAL A 173 -21.88 16.42 -1.17
N LYS A 174 -21.43 17.61 -0.72
CA LYS A 174 -21.87 18.90 -1.22
C LYS A 174 -21.72 19.08 -2.73
N TYR A 175 -20.65 18.57 -3.34
CA TYR A 175 -20.49 18.65 -4.81
C TYR A 175 -21.50 17.77 -5.54
N ASP A 176 -21.84 16.64 -4.96
CA ASP A 176 -22.85 15.74 -5.50
C ASP A 176 -24.26 16.35 -5.41
N ASP A 177 -24.55 17.04 -4.29
CA ASP A 177 -25.82 17.74 -4.07
C ASP A 177 -25.98 18.94 -5.02
N VAL A 178 -24.91 19.72 -5.23
CA VAL A 178 -24.89 20.82 -6.22
C VAL A 178 -25.11 20.29 -7.63
N ALA A 179 -24.43 19.21 -8.01
CA ALA A 179 -24.63 18.61 -9.32
C ALA A 179 -26.03 18.02 -9.49
N ALA A 180 -26.67 17.54 -8.39
CA ALA A 180 -28.05 17.09 -8.36
C ALA A 180 -29.03 18.26 -8.60
N SER A 181 -28.83 19.39 -7.93
CA SER A 181 -29.67 20.59 -8.10
C SER A 181 -29.60 21.16 -9.51
N LEU A 182 -28.51 20.91 -10.24
CA LEU A 182 -28.33 21.25 -11.66
C LEU A 182 -28.91 20.20 -12.62
N GLY A 183 -29.72 19.25 -12.12
CA GLY A 183 -30.43 18.26 -12.93
C GLY A 183 -29.57 17.10 -13.43
N SER A 184 -28.36 16.92 -12.90
CA SER A 184 -27.49 15.80 -13.29
C SER A 184 -27.96 14.47 -12.72
N GLY A 185 -28.20 13.47 -13.57
CA GLY A 185 -28.56 12.11 -13.15
C GLY A 185 -27.43 11.41 -12.37
N SER A 186 -27.77 10.42 -11.51
CA SER A 186 -26.85 9.75 -10.57
C SER A 186 -25.60 9.15 -11.24
N TRP A 187 -25.72 8.51 -12.40
CA TRP A 187 -24.59 7.97 -13.16
C TRP A 187 -23.65 9.07 -13.67
N ARG A 188 -24.21 10.18 -14.19
CA ARG A 188 -23.41 11.31 -14.66
C ARG A 188 -22.63 11.95 -13.51
N ARG A 189 -23.27 12.12 -12.33
CA ARG A 189 -22.60 12.64 -11.12
C ARG A 189 -21.47 11.74 -10.68
N PHE A 190 -21.72 10.42 -10.64
CA PHE A 190 -20.71 9.46 -10.26
C PHE A 190 -19.44 9.58 -11.14
N PHE A 191 -19.60 9.45 -12.46
CA PHE A 191 -18.43 9.44 -13.37
C PHE A 191 -17.79 10.80 -13.59
N ARG A 192 -18.55 11.91 -13.52
CA ARG A 192 -18.03 13.26 -13.81
C ARG A 192 -17.60 14.04 -12.58
N VAL A 193 -18.12 13.72 -11.40
CA VAL A 193 -17.83 14.49 -10.18
C VAL A 193 -17.15 13.59 -9.15
N SER A 194 -17.83 12.55 -8.68
CA SER A 194 -17.36 11.80 -7.51
C SER A 194 -16.14 10.95 -7.82
N LEU A 195 -16.14 10.21 -8.92
CA LEU A 195 -15.01 9.35 -9.31
C LEU A 195 -13.72 10.12 -9.60
N PRO A 196 -13.71 11.21 -10.39
CA PRO A 196 -12.49 11.98 -10.63
C PRO A 196 -11.90 12.59 -9.36
N LEU A 197 -12.75 13.05 -8.44
CA LEU A 197 -12.30 13.58 -7.14
C LEU A 197 -11.76 12.49 -6.21
N ALA A 198 -12.32 11.28 -6.25
CA ALA A 198 -11.84 10.14 -5.47
C ALA A 198 -10.60 9.47 -6.07
N LEU A 199 -10.38 9.61 -7.37
CA LEU A 199 -9.32 8.93 -8.13
C LEU A 199 -7.91 9.11 -7.53
N PRO A 200 -7.51 10.28 -6.99
CA PRO A 200 -6.26 10.43 -6.28
C PRO A 200 -6.04 9.42 -5.15
N GLY A 201 -7.06 9.22 -4.32
CA GLY A 201 -7.00 8.25 -3.22
C GLY A 201 -7.00 6.81 -3.72
N VAL A 202 -7.79 6.51 -4.76
CA VAL A 202 -7.83 5.18 -5.38
C VAL A 202 -6.46 4.79 -5.95
N VAL A 203 -5.83 5.68 -6.71
CA VAL A 203 -4.50 5.45 -7.28
C VAL A 203 -3.44 5.33 -6.19
N THR A 204 -3.48 6.18 -5.18
CA THR A 204 -2.54 6.09 -4.04
C THR A 204 -2.71 4.76 -3.30
N GLY A 205 -3.94 4.33 -3.05
CA GLY A 205 -4.22 3.03 -2.44
C GLY A 205 -3.68 1.87 -3.28
N ALA A 206 -3.92 1.87 -4.58
CA ALA A 206 -3.39 0.85 -5.49
C ALA A 206 -1.85 0.79 -5.50
N LEU A 207 -1.18 1.95 -5.55
CA LEU A 207 0.28 2.05 -5.51
C LEU A 207 0.86 1.52 -4.20
N LEU A 208 0.22 1.81 -3.07
CA LEU A 208 0.66 1.33 -1.76
C LEU A 208 0.45 -0.18 -1.60
N VAL A 209 -0.69 -0.70 -2.06
CA VAL A 209 -0.92 -2.16 -2.09
C VAL A 209 0.12 -2.86 -2.95
N GLY A 210 0.40 -2.35 -4.15
CA GLY A 210 1.43 -2.90 -5.04
C GLY A 210 2.82 -2.85 -4.42
N LEU A 211 3.16 -1.75 -3.74
CA LEU A 211 4.42 -1.60 -3.02
C LEU A 211 4.56 -2.63 -1.89
N ASP A 212 3.54 -2.79 -1.05
CA ASP A 212 3.59 -3.71 0.08
C ASP A 212 3.57 -5.18 -0.38
N ALA A 213 2.76 -5.52 -1.38
CA ALA A 213 2.76 -6.84 -1.99
C ALA A 213 4.11 -7.20 -2.66
N SER A 214 4.79 -6.23 -3.26
CA SER A 214 6.08 -6.47 -3.94
C SER A 214 7.21 -6.87 -3.01
N LYS A 215 7.17 -6.46 -1.76
CA LYS A 215 8.16 -6.78 -0.72
C LYS A 215 7.71 -7.87 0.25
N GLU A 216 6.49 -8.41 0.06
CA GLU A 216 5.96 -9.45 0.95
C GLU A 216 6.74 -10.75 0.79
N LEU A 217 7.31 -11.21 1.89
CA LEU A 217 8.14 -12.41 1.92
C LEU A 217 7.42 -13.59 2.56
N THR A 218 6.83 -13.39 3.73
CA THR A 218 6.33 -14.48 4.58
C THR A 218 5.21 -15.28 3.91
N THR A 219 4.19 -14.59 3.43
CA THR A 219 3.07 -15.21 2.71
C THR A 219 3.54 -15.80 1.38
N THR A 220 4.47 -15.11 0.72
CA THR A 220 5.04 -15.54 -0.55
C THR A 220 5.79 -16.87 -0.42
N LEU A 221 6.64 -17.03 0.58
CA LEU A 221 7.39 -18.28 0.83
C LEU A 221 6.44 -19.49 0.98
N MET A 222 5.27 -19.28 1.60
CA MET A 222 4.32 -20.38 1.84
C MET A 222 3.44 -20.71 0.63
N LEU A 223 3.04 -19.69 -0.16
CA LEU A 223 2.02 -19.83 -1.21
C LEU A 223 2.57 -19.68 -2.63
N LEU A 224 3.84 -19.32 -2.82
CA LEU A 224 4.43 -19.11 -4.15
C LEU A 224 4.27 -20.35 -5.05
N PRO A 225 3.84 -20.18 -6.30
CA PRO A 225 3.77 -21.26 -7.27
C PRO A 225 5.11 -21.96 -7.49
N TYR A 226 5.06 -23.25 -7.83
CA TYR A 226 6.27 -23.99 -8.22
C TYR A 226 6.94 -23.31 -9.42
N ASN A 227 8.26 -23.39 -9.48
CA ASN A 227 9.09 -22.80 -10.55
C ASN A 227 8.95 -21.29 -10.72
N SER A 228 8.42 -20.58 -9.71
CA SER A 228 8.35 -19.14 -9.69
C SER A 228 9.25 -18.59 -8.58
N LYS A 229 9.83 -17.41 -8.83
CA LYS A 229 10.59 -16.65 -7.83
C LYS A 229 10.12 -15.20 -7.85
N THR A 230 10.06 -14.57 -6.70
CA THR A 230 9.90 -13.12 -6.58
C THR A 230 11.21 -12.49 -6.14
N LEU A 231 11.34 -11.18 -6.26
CA LEU A 231 12.55 -10.49 -5.80
C LEU A 231 12.80 -10.73 -4.29
N ALA A 232 11.75 -10.72 -3.47
CA ALA A 232 11.85 -10.96 -2.04
C ALA A 232 12.31 -12.41 -1.73
N THR A 233 11.75 -13.41 -2.41
CA THR A 233 12.16 -14.81 -2.21
C THR A 233 13.54 -15.11 -2.82
N GLY A 234 13.91 -14.43 -3.91
CA GLY A 234 15.25 -14.49 -4.48
C GLY A 234 16.30 -13.94 -3.52
N LEU A 235 16.04 -12.77 -2.95
CA LEU A 235 16.88 -12.19 -1.91
C LEU A 235 16.99 -13.12 -0.70
N TRP A 236 15.88 -13.66 -0.23
CA TRP A 236 15.85 -14.60 0.89
C TRP A 236 16.69 -15.85 0.62
N SER A 237 16.55 -16.47 -0.56
CA SER A 237 17.28 -17.69 -0.90
C SER A 237 18.80 -17.51 -0.99
N THR A 238 19.27 -16.30 -1.32
CA THR A 238 20.70 -15.97 -1.40
C THR A 238 21.29 -15.59 -0.04
N THR A 239 20.47 -15.13 0.91
CA THR A 239 20.95 -14.67 2.23
C THR A 239 20.69 -15.65 3.37
N ASN A 240 19.91 -16.70 3.14
CA ASN A 240 19.49 -17.65 4.18
C ASN A 240 20.12 -19.04 4.01
N GLY A 241 21.11 -19.18 3.12
CA GLY A 241 21.88 -20.40 2.91
C GLY A 241 23.09 -20.51 3.84
N GLU A 242 23.79 -21.66 3.81
CA GLU A 242 25.02 -21.87 4.56
C GLU A 242 26.13 -20.88 4.19
N SER A 243 26.14 -20.39 2.96
CA SER A 243 26.98 -19.29 2.49
C SER A 243 26.14 -18.05 2.31
N LEU A 244 26.36 -17.04 3.15
CA LEU A 244 25.77 -15.70 2.98
C LEU A 244 26.37 -15.05 1.73
N ASP A 245 25.73 -15.25 0.58
CA ASP A 245 26.20 -14.71 -0.70
C ASP A 245 25.60 -13.32 -0.96
N PHE A 246 26.27 -12.31 -0.41
CA PHE A 246 25.88 -10.92 -0.63
C PHE A 246 26.06 -10.46 -2.08
N THR A 247 26.91 -11.13 -2.86
CA THR A 247 27.11 -10.81 -4.27
C THR A 247 25.89 -11.22 -5.09
N ALA A 248 25.37 -12.44 -4.86
CA ALA A 248 24.14 -12.91 -5.48
C ALA A 248 22.88 -12.18 -4.96
N ALA A 249 22.90 -11.70 -3.71
CA ALA A 249 21.81 -10.94 -3.10
C ALA A 249 21.69 -9.50 -3.64
N ALA A 250 22.82 -8.88 -4.00
CA ALA A 250 22.89 -7.47 -4.38
C ALA A 250 21.92 -7.06 -5.51
N PRO A 251 21.80 -7.80 -6.63
CA PRO A 251 20.88 -7.42 -7.71
C PRO A 251 19.40 -7.51 -7.31
N TYR A 252 19.01 -8.48 -6.48
CA TYR A 252 17.63 -8.56 -5.95
C TYR A 252 17.33 -7.37 -5.04
N THR A 253 18.26 -7.01 -4.17
CA THR A 253 18.15 -5.84 -3.30
C THR A 253 18.03 -4.55 -4.12
N LEU A 254 18.87 -4.37 -5.14
CA LEU A 254 18.84 -3.21 -6.02
C LEU A 254 17.47 -3.07 -6.70
N MET A 255 16.96 -4.16 -7.27
CA MET A 255 15.67 -4.17 -7.94
C MET A 255 14.51 -3.89 -6.98
N LEU A 256 14.54 -4.41 -5.74
CA LEU A 256 13.54 -4.11 -4.71
C LEU A 256 13.55 -2.63 -4.31
N VAL A 257 14.74 -2.03 -4.17
CA VAL A 257 14.88 -0.60 -3.85
C VAL A 257 14.34 0.26 -4.99
N ILE A 258 14.70 -0.05 -6.24
CA ILE A 258 14.19 0.66 -7.41
C ILE A 258 12.66 0.54 -7.49
N LEU A 259 12.14 -0.68 -7.39
CA LEU A 259 10.71 -0.96 -7.46
C LEU A 259 9.95 -0.25 -6.35
N GLY A 260 10.49 -0.24 -5.13
CA GLY A 260 9.89 0.46 -3.99
C GLY A 260 9.94 1.98 -4.10
N SER A 261 10.98 2.52 -4.74
CA SER A 261 11.15 3.98 -4.89
C SER A 261 10.16 4.61 -5.86
N ILE A 262 9.73 3.88 -6.89
CA ILE A 262 8.82 4.41 -7.92
C ILE A 262 7.46 4.84 -7.35
N PRO A 263 6.69 4.00 -6.63
CA PRO A 263 5.42 4.40 -6.04
C PRO A 263 5.57 5.55 -5.04
N VAL A 264 6.61 5.51 -4.21
CA VAL A 264 6.89 6.58 -3.23
C VAL A 264 7.15 7.90 -3.95
N PHE A 265 7.99 7.91 -4.97
CA PHE A 265 8.26 9.12 -5.76
C PHE A 265 6.98 9.67 -6.41
N LEU A 266 6.16 8.81 -7.00
CA LEU A 266 4.89 9.22 -7.62
C LEU A 266 3.93 9.86 -6.62
N ILE A 267 3.80 9.26 -5.41
CA ILE A 267 2.95 9.78 -4.34
C ILE A 267 3.47 11.14 -3.86
N VAL A 268 4.77 11.24 -3.56
CA VAL A 268 5.38 12.49 -3.08
C VAL A 268 5.26 13.60 -4.12
N ARG A 269 5.60 13.33 -5.38
CA ARG A 269 5.47 14.31 -6.47
C ARG A 269 4.04 14.83 -6.62
N ARG A 270 3.05 13.96 -6.43
CA ARG A 270 1.65 14.32 -6.49
C ARG A 270 1.25 15.19 -5.31
N THR A 271 1.63 14.83 -4.09
CA THR A 271 1.33 15.61 -2.88
C THR A 271 1.91 17.01 -2.95
N LEU A 272 3.15 17.16 -3.42
CA LEU A 272 3.80 18.47 -3.58
C LEU A 272 3.11 19.39 -4.60
N ARG A 273 2.42 18.83 -5.61
CA ARG A 273 1.64 19.64 -6.56
C ARG A 273 0.39 20.26 -5.95
N TYR A 274 -0.16 19.69 -4.87
CA TYR A 274 -1.34 20.22 -4.19
C TYR A 274 -0.98 21.25 -3.10
N VAL A 275 0.28 21.35 -2.72
CA VAL A 275 0.75 22.31 -1.67
C VAL A 275 1.24 23.63 -2.29
N ARG A 276 1.49 23.66 -3.59
CA ARG A 276 1.76 24.88 -4.35
C ARG A 276 0.46 25.47 -4.90
#